data_5099db36fff048b6eec33c3e5940d839
#
_entry.id   5099db36fff048b6eec33c3e5940d839
#
_cell.length_a   1.000
_cell.length_b   1.000
_cell.length_c   1.000
_cell.angle_alpha   90.00
_cell.angle_beta   90.00
_cell.angle_gamma   90.00
#
_symmetry.space_group_name_H-M   'P 1'
#
loop_
_entity.id
_entity.type
_entity.pdbx_description
1 polymer ?
#
loop_
_entity_poly.entity_id
_entity_poly.type
_entity_poly.pdbx_seq_one_letter_code
_entity_poly.pdbx_strand_id
1 'polypeptide(L)'
;MTLPLSIRRRYGLTLLVALALPFLAQAAEPLPSWNDGPSKKSIIEFVQAVTDQNSKDFVQPAERIAVFDNDGTLWSEQPAYFELLFAFDEVKRTAPQHPEWKTTQPFKAVLENDHKALAAAGMDGILKIFGATHTGMTTEAFDDAAKTWLTQARHPKTGKPYTEMIFQPMLEMLDYLRSQDFKTYIVSGGDTAFMRAFAEKVYGIPPEQVIGTTFVTAYQLKDGKPSILRTAKLAHNDDGPGKPESIDAVIGRRPILAFGNSDGDLQMLQWTAAGTGKRFMGLVHHTDAKREWAYDRQSQVGKLDKALDEAKSRGWTIVDMAAEWRRIYPFEAATPEQVQ
;
A
#
# COMPACT_ATOMS: atom_id res chain seq x y z
N MET A 1 42.31 46.23 77.14
CA MET A 1 42.51 44.90 76.56
C MET A 1 41.13 44.34 76.21
N THR A 2 40.70 44.58 75.00
CA THR A 2 39.34 44.33 74.52
C THR A 2 39.40 43.28 73.39
N LEU A 3 38.71 42.17 73.56
CA LEU A 3 38.53 41.12 72.58
C LEU A 3 37.30 41.42 71.69
N PRO A 4 37.32 41.17 70.38
CA PRO A 4 36.15 41.44 69.55
C PRO A 4 35.24 40.20 69.41
N LEU A 5 33.95 40.48 69.31
CA LEU A 5 32.81 39.56 69.05
C LEU A 5 32.94 39.01 67.60
N SER A 6 32.80 37.70 67.44
CA SER A 6 32.65 37.06 66.19
C SER A 6 31.17 36.88 65.80
N ILE A 7 30.74 37.48 64.70
CA ILE A 7 29.39 37.32 64.11
C ILE A 7 29.34 36.03 63.30
N ARG A 8 28.56 35.04 63.71
CA ARG A 8 28.24 33.84 62.95
C ARG A 8 27.11 34.15 61.98
N ARG A 9 27.40 34.21 60.66
CA ARG A 9 26.44 34.22 59.58
C ARG A 9 25.84 32.81 59.43
N ARG A 10 24.52 32.65 59.62
CA ARG A 10 23.74 31.48 59.29
C ARG A 10 23.34 31.58 57.81
N TYR A 11 23.86 30.68 56.94
CA TYR A 11 23.36 30.51 55.58
C TYR A 11 22.13 29.59 55.61
N GLY A 12 20.97 30.15 55.35
CA GLY A 12 19.75 29.38 55.12
C GLY A 12 19.80 28.75 53.74
N LEU A 13 19.86 27.44 53.69
CA LEU A 13 19.75 26.66 52.43
C LEU A 13 18.29 26.52 52.06
N THR A 14 17.82 27.31 51.10
CA THR A 14 16.46 27.20 50.56
C THR A 14 16.44 26.06 49.54
N LEU A 15 15.85 24.94 49.91
CA LEU A 15 15.67 23.78 49.05
C LEU A 15 14.50 24.06 48.08
N LEU A 16 14.78 24.40 46.84
CA LEU A 16 13.80 24.47 45.74
C LEU A 16 13.44 23.04 45.33
N VAL A 17 12.29 22.56 45.80
CA VAL A 17 11.70 21.31 45.27
C VAL A 17 11.01 21.66 43.96
N ALA A 18 11.66 21.34 42.85
CA ALA A 18 11.02 21.40 41.53
C ALA A 18 10.04 20.22 41.42
N LEU A 19 8.74 20.51 41.50
CA LEU A 19 7.70 19.54 41.11
C LEU A 19 7.78 19.30 39.61
N ALA A 20 8.40 18.19 39.20
CA ALA A 20 8.27 17.68 37.86
C ALA A 20 6.85 17.12 37.68
N LEU A 21 5.96 17.92 37.10
CA LEU A 21 4.67 17.42 36.62
C LEU A 21 4.97 16.46 35.46
N PRO A 22 4.48 15.19 35.49
CA PRO A 22 4.57 14.34 34.33
C PRO A 22 3.75 15.00 33.21
N PHE A 23 4.40 15.42 32.14
CA PHE A 23 3.71 15.65 30.87
C PHE A 23 3.15 14.31 30.45
N LEU A 24 1.86 14.10 30.69
CA LEU A 24 1.09 13.07 29.99
C LEU A 24 1.15 13.47 28.51
N ALA A 25 2.07 12.87 27.77
CA ALA A 25 2.02 12.95 26.32
C ALA A 25 0.65 12.37 25.93
N GLN A 26 -0.27 13.24 25.55
CA GLN A 26 -1.55 12.85 25.00
C GLN A 26 -1.22 12.06 23.72
N ALA A 27 -1.51 10.75 23.72
CA ALA A 27 -1.30 9.94 22.54
C ALA A 27 -2.04 10.62 21.39
N ALA A 28 -1.32 10.91 20.31
CA ALA A 28 -1.95 11.52 19.14
C ALA A 28 -3.15 10.67 18.72
N GLU A 29 -4.25 11.31 18.38
CA GLU A 29 -5.45 10.61 17.93
C GLU A 29 -5.10 9.73 16.71
N PRO A 30 -5.45 8.44 16.74
CA PRO A 30 -5.18 7.58 15.59
C PRO A 30 -6.01 8.02 14.37
N LEU A 31 -5.44 7.88 13.18
CA LEU A 31 -6.12 8.14 11.91
C LEU A 31 -6.59 9.60 11.72
N PRO A 32 -5.70 10.59 11.83
CA PRO A 32 -6.10 12.02 11.81
C PRO A 32 -6.65 12.48 10.45
N SER A 33 -6.33 11.81 9.33
CA SER A 33 -6.90 12.11 8.01
C SER A 33 -8.22 11.43 7.72
N TRP A 34 -8.75 10.66 8.67
CA TRP A 34 -10.09 10.11 8.62
C TRP A 34 -11.07 11.06 9.33
N ASN A 35 -12.24 11.24 8.73
CA ASN A 35 -13.34 11.89 9.41
C ASN A 35 -13.87 11.00 10.56
N ASP A 36 -14.43 11.59 11.58
CA ASP A 36 -15.13 10.85 12.64
C ASP A 36 -16.38 10.23 12.01
N GLY A 37 -16.33 8.92 11.81
CA GLY A 37 -17.35 8.17 11.09
C GLY A 37 -17.34 6.68 11.44
N PRO A 38 -18.24 5.92 10.84
CA PRO A 38 -18.41 4.50 11.16
C PRO A 38 -17.16 3.67 10.84
N SER A 39 -16.45 3.96 9.73
CA SER A 39 -15.26 3.17 9.35
C SER A 39 -14.10 3.42 10.31
N LYS A 40 -13.77 4.69 10.63
CA LYS A 40 -12.73 5.04 11.63
C LYS A 40 -13.03 4.36 12.95
N LYS A 41 -14.28 4.45 13.42
CA LYS A 41 -14.72 3.83 14.67
C LYS A 41 -14.56 2.31 14.62
N SER A 42 -15.03 1.65 13.58
CA SER A 42 -14.93 0.19 13.42
C SER A 42 -13.48 -0.30 13.40
N ILE A 43 -12.57 0.43 12.75
CA ILE A 43 -11.14 0.13 12.71
C ILE A 43 -10.56 0.20 14.14
N ILE A 44 -10.79 1.30 14.85
CA ILE A 44 -10.25 1.51 16.19
C ILE A 44 -10.81 0.45 17.17
N GLU A 45 -12.13 0.20 17.15
CA GLU A 45 -12.77 -0.82 17.97
C GLU A 45 -12.25 -2.23 17.67
N PHE A 46 -12.00 -2.56 16.41
CA PHE A 46 -11.40 -3.84 16.03
C PHE A 46 -9.99 -3.96 16.61
N VAL A 47 -9.14 -2.97 16.37
CA VAL A 47 -7.75 -2.99 16.84
C VAL A 47 -7.70 -3.09 18.36
N GLN A 48 -8.47 -2.27 19.08
CA GLN A 48 -8.55 -2.32 20.54
C GLN A 48 -8.98 -3.71 21.03
N ALA A 49 -10.01 -4.29 20.42
CA ALA A 49 -10.52 -5.61 20.84
C ALA A 49 -9.49 -6.72 20.69
N VAL A 50 -8.66 -6.69 19.63
CA VAL A 50 -7.67 -7.76 19.38
C VAL A 50 -6.32 -7.50 20.06
N THR A 51 -6.10 -6.30 20.61
CA THR A 51 -4.84 -5.93 21.28
C THR A 51 -4.95 -5.84 22.80
N ASP A 52 -6.14 -5.63 23.35
CA ASP A 52 -6.37 -5.64 24.80
C ASP A 52 -6.28 -7.09 25.35
N GLN A 53 -5.29 -7.33 26.21
CA GLN A 53 -5.05 -8.63 26.84
C GLN A 53 -6.22 -9.16 27.69
N ASN A 54 -7.11 -8.28 28.13
CA ASN A 54 -8.32 -8.64 28.90
C ASN A 54 -9.53 -8.90 27.98
N SER A 55 -9.41 -8.64 26.69
CA SER A 55 -10.48 -8.88 25.74
C SER A 55 -10.60 -10.37 25.41
N LYS A 56 -11.85 -10.85 25.29
CA LYS A 56 -12.11 -12.22 24.78
C LYS A 56 -11.63 -12.42 23.33
N ASP A 57 -11.44 -11.32 22.61
CA ASP A 57 -11.02 -11.29 21.20
C ASP A 57 -9.49 -11.05 21.06
N PHE A 58 -8.75 -11.07 22.16
CA PHE A 58 -7.30 -10.86 22.15
C PHE A 58 -6.58 -11.81 21.21
N VAL A 59 -5.68 -11.25 20.41
CA VAL A 59 -4.82 -11.99 19.47
C VAL A 59 -3.35 -11.73 19.84
N GLN A 60 -2.55 -12.79 19.91
CA GLN A 60 -1.12 -12.65 20.18
C GLN A 60 -0.43 -11.82 19.10
N PRO A 61 0.57 -10.97 19.43
CA PRO A 61 1.28 -10.14 18.46
C PRO A 61 1.81 -10.92 17.24
N ALA A 62 2.31 -12.13 17.43
CA ALA A 62 2.81 -12.97 16.34
C ALA A 62 1.73 -13.38 15.31
N GLU A 63 0.46 -13.28 15.67
CA GLU A 63 -0.69 -13.64 14.84
C GLU A 63 -1.46 -12.42 14.30
N ARG A 64 -1.04 -11.20 14.64
CA ARG A 64 -1.64 -9.97 14.14
C ARG A 64 -1.14 -9.68 12.73
N ILE A 65 -1.74 -10.34 11.75
CA ILE A 65 -1.42 -10.19 10.33
C ILE A 65 -2.49 -9.32 9.67
N ALA A 66 -2.04 -8.26 9.00
CA ALA A 66 -2.86 -7.37 8.18
C ALA A 66 -2.35 -7.38 6.74
N VAL A 67 -3.24 -7.58 5.77
CA VAL A 67 -2.92 -7.61 4.34
C VAL A 67 -3.67 -6.51 3.60
N PHE A 68 -3.02 -5.91 2.63
CA PHE A 68 -3.54 -4.80 1.86
C PHE A 68 -3.30 -5.05 0.37
N ASP A 69 -4.30 -4.83 -0.46
CA ASP A 69 -4.04 -4.57 -1.85
C ASP A 69 -3.27 -3.25 -2.02
N ASN A 70 -2.67 -3.04 -3.19
CA ASN A 70 -1.87 -1.86 -3.47
C ASN A 70 -2.64 -0.83 -4.31
N ASP A 71 -2.94 -1.19 -5.58
CA ASP A 71 -3.58 -0.30 -6.54
C ASP A 71 -5.03 -0.01 -6.14
N GLY A 72 -5.39 1.26 -5.98
CA GLY A 72 -6.71 1.69 -5.50
C GLY A 72 -6.94 1.47 -3.99
N THR A 73 -6.01 0.84 -3.27
CA THR A 73 -6.11 0.63 -1.82
C THR A 73 -5.08 1.46 -1.04
N LEU A 74 -3.80 1.37 -1.39
CA LEU A 74 -2.73 2.14 -0.73
C LEU A 74 -2.33 3.39 -1.53
N TRP A 75 -2.45 3.33 -2.86
CA TRP A 75 -2.23 4.45 -3.76
C TRP A 75 -3.28 4.48 -4.88
N SER A 76 -3.34 5.57 -5.65
CA SER A 76 -4.25 5.68 -6.80
C SER A 76 -3.92 4.66 -7.89
N GLU A 77 -4.95 4.30 -8.67
CA GLU A 77 -4.83 3.39 -9.80
C GLU A 77 -5.36 3.99 -11.13
N GLN A 78 -5.97 5.16 -11.07
CA GLN A 78 -6.49 5.86 -12.23
C GLN A 78 -5.46 6.85 -12.80
N PRO A 79 -5.47 7.11 -14.15
CA PRO A 79 -6.40 6.56 -15.15
C PRO A 79 -6.07 5.14 -15.62
N ALA A 80 -4.96 4.57 -15.21
CA ALA A 80 -4.52 3.21 -15.47
C ALA A 80 -3.54 2.78 -14.39
N TYR A 81 -3.42 1.47 -14.14
CA TYR A 81 -2.44 0.91 -13.20
C TYR A 81 -1.04 1.47 -13.48
N PHE A 82 -0.36 1.95 -12.45
CA PHE A 82 0.91 2.66 -12.62
C PHE A 82 2.01 1.75 -13.18
N GLU A 83 1.99 0.48 -12.83
CA GLU A 83 2.89 -0.50 -13.43
C GLU A 83 2.63 -0.69 -14.94
N LEU A 84 1.39 -0.64 -15.38
CA LEU A 84 1.07 -0.69 -16.83
C LEU A 84 1.62 0.55 -17.55
N LEU A 85 1.55 1.73 -16.92
CA LEU A 85 2.14 2.94 -17.48
C LEU A 85 3.67 2.84 -17.54
N PHE A 86 4.32 2.28 -16.51
CA PHE A 86 5.74 1.93 -16.56
C PHE A 86 6.06 1.01 -17.75
N ALA A 87 5.28 -0.05 -17.93
CA ALA A 87 5.49 -0.97 -19.06
C ALA A 87 5.33 -0.28 -20.43
N PHE A 88 4.37 0.63 -20.57
CA PHE A 88 4.19 1.40 -21.80
C PHE A 88 5.37 2.34 -22.07
N ASP A 89 5.89 2.99 -21.05
CA ASP A 89 7.05 3.86 -21.20
C ASP A 89 8.32 3.05 -21.51
N GLU A 90 8.48 1.86 -20.93
CA GLU A 90 9.56 0.93 -21.28
C GLU A 90 9.47 0.45 -22.75
N VAL A 91 8.27 0.16 -23.26
CA VAL A 91 8.08 -0.13 -24.71
C VAL A 91 8.56 1.05 -25.55
N LYS A 92 8.15 2.28 -25.23
CA LYS A 92 8.58 3.48 -25.97
C LYS A 92 10.09 3.69 -25.90
N ARG A 93 10.67 3.52 -24.72
CA ARG A 93 12.11 3.69 -24.47
C ARG A 93 12.96 2.69 -25.27
N THR A 94 12.51 1.43 -25.35
CA THR A 94 13.26 0.34 -26.00
C THR A 94 12.89 0.13 -27.47
N ALA A 95 11.82 0.77 -27.97
CA ALA A 95 11.37 0.67 -29.37
C ALA A 95 12.46 0.92 -30.44
N PRO A 96 13.46 1.79 -30.26
CA PRO A 96 14.56 1.91 -31.23
C PRO A 96 15.35 0.62 -31.45
N GLN A 97 15.36 -0.28 -30.47
CA GLN A 97 16.03 -1.59 -30.54
C GLN A 97 15.12 -2.69 -31.12
N HIS A 98 13.82 -2.38 -31.27
CA HIS A 98 12.75 -3.28 -31.71
C HIS A 98 11.94 -2.67 -32.86
N PRO A 99 12.52 -2.51 -34.07
CA PRO A 99 11.85 -1.87 -35.20
C PRO A 99 10.55 -2.57 -35.60
N GLU A 100 10.43 -3.88 -35.36
CA GLU A 100 9.24 -4.70 -35.59
C GLU A 100 8.03 -4.27 -34.76
N TRP A 101 8.23 -3.61 -33.62
CA TRP A 101 7.12 -3.14 -32.76
C TRP A 101 6.26 -2.06 -33.41
N LYS A 102 6.79 -1.35 -34.41
CA LYS A 102 6.02 -0.35 -35.17
C LYS A 102 4.87 -0.98 -35.98
N THR A 103 4.93 -2.28 -36.23
CA THR A 103 3.95 -2.99 -37.06
C THR A 103 3.27 -4.14 -36.31
N THR A 104 3.73 -4.51 -35.12
CA THR A 104 3.27 -5.67 -34.36
C THR A 104 2.42 -5.24 -33.15
N GLN A 105 1.20 -5.79 -33.05
CA GLN A 105 0.37 -5.61 -31.87
C GLN A 105 0.85 -6.51 -30.70
N PRO A 106 0.75 -6.02 -29.44
CA PRO A 106 0.16 -4.76 -28.96
C PRO A 106 1.12 -3.56 -28.95
N PHE A 107 2.41 -3.75 -29.27
CA PHE A 107 3.44 -2.71 -29.19
C PHE A 107 3.14 -1.51 -30.10
N LYS A 108 2.64 -1.77 -31.29
CA LYS A 108 2.19 -0.69 -32.21
C LYS A 108 1.17 0.20 -31.51
N ALA A 109 0.18 -0.36 -30.85
CA ALA A 109 -0.85 0.40 -30.15
C ALA A 109 -0.27 1.25 -29.01
N VAL A 110 0.73 0.74 -28.27
CA VAL A 110 1.45 1.52 -27.25
C VAL A 110 2.19 2.70 -27.89
N LEU A 111 2.91 2.47 -28.98
CA LEU A 111 3.69 3.52 -29.65
C LEU A 111 2.82 4.61 -30.28
N GLU A 112 1.63 4.26 -30.77
CA GLU A 112 0.66 5.17 -31.37
C GLU A 112 -0.33 5.75 -30.34
N ASN A 113 -0.29 5.35 -29.08
CA ASN A 113 -1.25 5.64 -28.03
C ASN A 113 -2.70 5.28 -28.42
N ASP A 114 -2.86 4.18 -29.16
CA ASP A 114 -4.18 3.66 -29.55
C ASP A 114 -4.82 2.87 -28.41
N HIS A 115 -5.52 3.57 -27.53
CA HIS A 115 -6.22 2.99 -26.37
C HIS A 115 -7.29 1.97 -26.78
N LYS A 116 -7.91 2.13 -27.97
CA LYS A 116 -8.92 1.18 -28.46
C LYS A 116 -8.28 -0.15 -28.83
N ALA A 117 -7.16 -0.11 -29.55
CA ALA A 117 -6.42 -1.32 -29.89
C ALA A 117 -5.81 -1.98 -28.65
N LEU A 118 -5.33 -1.20 -27.67
CA LEU A 118 -4.86 -1.72 -26.38
C LEU A 118 -5.98 -2.44 -25.62
N ALA A 119 -7.17 -1.82 -25.51
CA ALA A 119 -8.31 -2.46 -24.88
C ALA A 119 -8.74 -3.75 -25.61
N ALA A 120 -8.71 -3.76 -26.95
CA ALA A 120 -9.03 -4.94 -27.76
C ALA A 120 -8.00 -6.07 -27.62
N ALA A 121 -6.73 -5.74 -27.32
CA ALA A 121 -5.68 -6.74 -27.08
C ALA A 121 -5.89 -7.53 -25.78
N GLY A 122 -6.63 -6.96 -24.82
CA GLY A 122 -7.01 -7.63 -23.58
C GLY A 122 -5.83 -8.11 -22.74
N MET A 123 -6.04 -9.14 -21.92
CA MET A 123 -5.02 -9.70 -21.04
C MET A 123 -3.82 -10.28 -21.80
N ASP A 124 -4.06 -10.92 -22.93
CA ASP A 124 -2.97 -11.47 -23.78
C ASP A 124 -2.03 -10.36 -24.27
N GLY A 125 -2.58 -9.19 -24.62
CA GLY A 125 -1.78 -8.03 -24.99
C GLY A 125 -0.95 -7.49 -23.84
N ILE A 126 -1.53 -7.40 -22.65
CA ILE A 126 -0.82 -6.99 -21.43
C ILE A 126 0.32 -7.95 -21.10
N LEU A 127 0.07 -9.25 -21.13
CA LEU A 127 1.10 -10.27 -20.87
C LEU A 127 2.25 -10.21 -21.87
N LYS A 128 1.99 -9.91 -23.17
CA LYS A 128 3.03 -9.69 -24.16
C LYS A 128 3.88 -8.45 -23.86
N ILE A 129 3.24 -7.37 -23.46
CA ILE A 129 3.95 -6.13 -23.06
C ILE A 129 4.82 -6.40 -21.83
N PHE A 130 4.28 -7.04 -20.79
CA PHE A 130 5.04 -7.39 -19.58
C PHE A 130 6.18 -8.37 -19.89
N GLY A 131 5.94 -9.37 -20.74
CA GLY A 131 6.99 -10.26 -21.20
C GLY A 131 8.16 -9.54 -21.86
N ALA A 132 7.90 -8.46 -22.60
CA ALA A 132 8.94 -7.69 -23.27
C ALA A 132 9.65 -6.66 -22.36
N THR A 133 8.96 -6.16 -21.33
CA THR A 133 9.46 -5.05 -20.50
C THR A 133 9.93 -5.46 -19.10
N HIS A 134 9.42 -6.59 -18.57
CA HIS A 134 9.68 -7.06 -17.21
C HIS A 134 10.61 -8.28 -17.17
N THR A 135 10.99 -8.83 -18.31
CA THR A 135 11.75 -10.09 -18.39
C THR A 135 12.93 -9.98 -19.34
N GLY A 136 13.77 -11.04 -19.43
CA GLY A 136 14.99 -11.02 -20.25
C GLY A 136 16.15 -10.22 -19.64
N MET A 137 16.00 -9.72 -18.43
CA MET A 137 17.00 -8.96 -17.68
C MET A 137 17.17 -9.53 -16.26
N THR A 138 18.21 -9.11 -15.55
CA THR A 138 18.41 -9.52 -14.16
C THR A 138 17.43 -8.81 -13.23
N THR A 139 17.23 -9.35 -12.03
CA THR A 139 16.40 -8.73 -10.99
C THR A 139 16.90 -7.33 -10.63
N GLU A 140 18.21 -7.13 -10.57
CA GLU A 140 18.82 -5.84 -10.28
C GLU A 140 18.57 -4.82 -11.41
N ALA A 141 18.70 -5.25 -12.67
CA ALA A 141 18.45 -4.36 -13.81
C ALA A 141 16.98 -3.95 -13.91
N PHE A 142 16.05 -4.82 -13.54
CA PHE A 142 14.63 -4.49 -13.46
C PHE A 142 14.34 -3.50 -12.30
N ASP A 143 14.91 -3.73 -11.14
CA ASP A 143 14.77 -2.84 -9.98
C ASP A 143 15.29 -1.42 -10.29
N ASP A 144 16.45 -1.32 -10.93
CA ASP A 144 17.03 -0.04 -11.37
C ASP A 144 16.12 0.68 -12.39
N ALA A 145 15.53 -0.05 -13.34
CA ALA A 145 14.61 0.51 -14.32
C ALA A 145 13.33 1.03 -13.65
N ALA A 146 12.73 0.25 -12.76
CA ALA A 146 11.54 0.65 -12.01
C ALA A 146 11.81 1.87 -11.13
N LYS A 147 12.90 1.89 -10.37
CA LYS A 147 13.30 3.03 -9.52
C LYS A 147 13.57 4.29 -10.35
N THR A 148 14.22 4.15 -11.50
CA THR A 148 14.48 5.27 -12.41
C THR A 148 13.16 5.87 -12.90
N TRP A 149 12.25 5.04 -13.38
CA TRP A 149 10.93 5.49 -13.85
C TRP A 149 10.14 6.19 -12.72
N LEU A 150 10.08 5.60 -11.54
CA LEU A 150 9.36 6.16 -10.39
C LEU A 150 9.89 7.54 -9.96
N THR A 151 11.15 7.85 -10.22
CA THR A 151 11.71 9.19 -9.94
C THR A 151 11.39 10.21 -11.03
N GLN A 152 11.26 9.78 -12.29
CA GLN A 152 11.12 10.65 -13.45
C GLN A 152 9.67 10.85 -13.89
N ALA A 153 8.88 9.77 -13.88
CA ALA A 153 7.51 9.79 -14.35
C ALA A 153 6.58 10.62 -13.45
N ARG A 154 5.56 11.21 -14.07
CA ARG A 154 4.61 12.09 -13.40
C ARG A 154 3.19 11.68 -13.72
N HIS A 155 2.37 11.66 -12.68
CA HIS A 155 0.95 11.37 -12.81
C HIS A 155 0.24 12.45 -13.66
N PRO A 156 -0.54 12.06 -14.70
CA PRO A 156 -1.03 12.99 -15.71
C PRO A 156 -2.00 14.06 -15.15
N LYS A 157 -2.77 13.76 -14.11
CA LYS A 157 -3.74 14.70 -13.52
C LYS A 157 -3.07 15.66 -12.52
N THR A 158 -2.13 15.16 -11.71
CA THR A 158 -1.56 15.93 -10.59
C THR A 158 -0.18 16.51 -10.87
N GLY A 159 0.54 15.98 -11.87
CA GLY A 159 1.94 16.32 -12.13
C GLY A 159 2.92 15.83 -11.05
N LYS A 160 2.44 15.09 -10.05
CA LYS A 160 3.24 14.54 -8.96
C LYS A 160 3.93 13.24 -9.37
N PRO A 161 5.06 12.87 -8.72
CA PRO A 161 5.59 11.51 -8.82
C PRO A 161 4.53 10.48 -8.44
N TYR A 162 4.52 9.32 -9.08
CA TYR A 162 3.58 8.25 -8.72
C TYR A 162 3.72 7.83 -7.26
N THR A 163 4.92 7.88 -6.69
CA THR A 163 5.19 7.60 -5.28
C THR A 163 4.63 8.63 -4.30
N GLU A 164 4.07 9.75 -4.79
CA GLU A 164 3.32 10.72 -3.98
C GLU A 164 1.79 10.56 -4.14
N MET A 165 1.34 9.69 -5.06
CA MET A 165 -0.09 9.40 -5.26
C MET A 165 -0.64 8.37 -4.26
N ILE A 166 -0.07 8.34 -3.07
CA ILE A 166 -0.43 7.45 -1.96
C ILE A 166 -1.57 8.04 -1.14
N PHE A 167 -2.43 7.19 -0.62
CA PHE A 167 -3.54 7.63 0.22
C PHE A 167 -3.08 7.88 1.66
N GLN A 168 -3.09 9.13 2.08
CA GLN A 168 -2.69 9.54 3.43
C GLN A 168 -3.45 8.78 4.54
N PRO A 169 -4.77 8.55 4.45
CA PRO A 169 -5.49 7.77 5.44
C PRO A 169 -4.99 6.34 5.58
N MET A 170 -4.53 5.74 4.48
CA MET A 170 -4.01 4.37 4.50
C MET A 170 -2.59 4.29 5.04
N LEU A 171 -1.75 5.33 4.83
CA LEU A 171 -0.45 5.43 5.53
C LEU A 171 -0.65 5.48 7.05
N GLU A 172 -1.58 6.30 7.52
CA GLU A 172 -1.92 6.39 8.94
C GLU A 172 -2.45 5.05 9.49
N MET A 173 -3.23 4.33 8.68
CA MET A 173 -3.70 2.98 9.00
C MET A 173 -2.56 1.99 9.17
N LEU A 174 -1.59 1.99 8.25
CA LEU A 174 -0.39 1.15 8.34
C LEU A 174 0.43 1.48 9.59
N ASP A 175 0.64 2.77 9.88
CA ASP A 175 1.39 3.22 11.06
C ASP A 175 0.66 2.86 12.36
N TYR A 176 -0.65 3.06 12.41
CA TYR A 176 -1.47 2.70 13.56
C TYR A 176 -1.41 1.20 13.84
N LEU A 177 -1.58 0.36 12.82
CA LEU A 177 -1.50 -1.09 12.96
C LEU A 177 -0.13 -1.55 13.45
N ARG A 178 0.96 -1.01 12.88
CA ARG A 178 2.33 -1.33 13.32
C ARG A 178 2.59 -0.89 14.76
N SER A 179 2.05 0.25 15.18
CA SER A 179 2.13 0.71 16.57
C SER A 179 1.43 -0.24 17.56
N GLN A 180 0.57 -1.12 17.04
CA GLN A 180 -0.18 -2.13 17.77
C GLN A 180 0.32 -3.55 17.47
N ASP A 181 1.60 -3.68 17.10
CA ASP A 181 2.30 -4.94 16.82
C ASP A 181 1.71 -5.78 15.67
N PHE A 182 1.01 -5.16 14.71
CA PHE A 182 0.63 -5.86 13.50
C PHE A 182 1.79 -5.94 12.52
N LYS A 183 1.88 -7.07 11.81
CA LYS A 183 2.69 -7.19 10.60
C LYS A 183 1.80 -6.83 9.39
N THR A 184 2.24 -5.85 8.62
CA THR A 184 1.50 -5.33 7.45
C THR A 184 2.13 -5.84 6.16
N TYR A 185 1.34 -6.45 5.29
CA TYR A 185 1.76 -7.00 4.02
C TYR A 185 1.01 -6.35 2.87
N ILE A 186 1.69 -6.19 1.72
CA ILE A 186 1.03 -5.96 0.44
C ILE A 186 0.70 -7.30 -0.18
N VAL A 187 -0.51 -7.46 -0.74
CA VAL A 187 -0.96 -8.62 -1.53
C VAL A 187 -1.68 -8.09 -2.75
N SER A 188 -1.01 -8.06 -3.90
CA SER A 188 -1.46 -7.32 -5.08
C SER A 188 -1.33 -8.10 -6.38
N GLY A 189 -2.23 -7.84 -7.33
CA GLY A 189 -2.12 -8.36 -8.70
C GLY A 189 -0.90 -7.84 -9.48
N GLY A 190 -0.26 -6.75 -9.03
CA GLY A 190 0.96 -6.20 -9.63
C GLY A 190 2.20 -7.07 -9.41
N ASP A 191 3.26 -6.81 -10.19
CA ASP A 191 4.53 -7.55 -10.07
C ASP A 191 5.22 -7.23 -8.74
N THR A 192 5.53 -8.27 -7.99
CA THR A 192 6.25 -8.19 -6.71
C THR A 192 7.54 -7.36 -6.82
N ALA A 193 8.30 -7.51 -7.90
CA ALA A 193 9.57 -6.79 -8.06
C ALA A 193 9.35 -5.29 -8.33
N PHE A 194 8.30 -4.92 -9.08
CA PHE A 194 7.93 -3.51 -9.28
C PHE A 194 7.55 -2.85 -7.95
N MET A 195 6.71 -3.50 -7.16
CA MET A 195 6.30 -2.96 -5.87
C MET A 195 7.45 -2.84 -4.86
N ARG A 196 8.37 -3.81 -4.84
CA ARG A 196 9.57 -3.77 -3.99
C ARG A 196 10.48 -2.58 -4.25
N ALA A 197 10.46 -2.02 -5.47
CA ALA A 197 11.24 -0.84 -5.81
C ALA A 197 10.86 0.41 -4.98
N PHE A 198 9.66 0.45 -4.39
CA PHE A 198 9.18 1.63 -3.67
C PHE A 198 8.54 1.36 -2.29
N ALA A 199 8.00 0.14 -2.06
CA ALA A 199 7.13 -0.14 -0.91
C ALA A 199 7.79 0.17 0.45
N GLU A 200 9.05 -0.18 0.63
CA GLU A 200 9.75 0.10 1.89
C GLU A 200 9.89 1.60 2.15
N LYS A 201 10.30 2.36 1.13
CA LYS A 201 10.47 3.81 1.25
C LYS A 201 9.15 4.55 1.44
N VAL A 202 8.09 4.09 0.78
CA VAL A 202 6.80 4.80 0.69
C VAL A 202 5.85 4.40 1.80
N TYR A 203 5.77 3.11 2.10
CA TYR A 203 4.82 2.56 3.09
C TYR A 203 5.48 2.06 4.38
N GLY A 204 6.82 1.95 4.41
CA GLY A 204 7.52 1.27 5.49
C GLY A 204 7.27 -0.25 5.52
N ILE A 205 6.88 -0.84 4.39
CA ILE A 205 6.67 -2.27 4.22
C ILE A 205 7.92 -2.87 3.58
N PRO A 206 8.69 -3.71 4.31
CA PRO A 206 9.94 -4.26 3.79
C PRO A 206 9.70 -5.27 2.66
N PRO A 207 10.70 -5.52 1.79
CA PRO A 207 10.54 -6.32 0.58
C PRO A 207 10.03 -7.74 0.81
N GLU A 208 10.32 -8.37 1.94
CA GLU A 208 9.82 -9.71 2.31
C GLU A 208 8.33 -9.71 2.69
N GLN A 209 7.73 -8.55 2.92
CA GLN A 209 6.30 -8.37 3.20
C GLN A 209 5.51 -7.89 1.97
N VAL A 210 6.14 -7.88 0.79
CA VAL A 210 5.51 -7.56 -0.50
C VAL A 210 5.25 -8.85 -1.26
N ILE A 211 3.98 -9.18 -1.43
CA ILE A 211 3.47 -10.34 -2.16
C ILE A 211 2.73 -9.81 -3.40
N GLY A 212 2.92 -10.47 -4.52
CA GLY A 212 2.27 -10.09 -5.77
C GLY A 212 2.52 -11.11 -6.87
N THR A 213 2.11 -10.77 -8.06
CA THR A 213 2.39 -11.56 -9.26
C THR A 213 3.89 -11.75 -9.44
N THR A 214 4.32 -12.95 -9.82
CA THR A 214 5.73 -13.27 -9.99
C THR A 214 6.00 -13.96 -11.31
N PHE A 215 7.19 -13.69 -11.87
CA PHE A 215 7.73 -14.43 -13.00
C PHE A 215 8.75 -15.47 -12.53
N VAL A 216 8.89 -16.57 -13.29
CA VAL A 216 9.92 -17.56 -13.03
C VAL A 216 11.29 -16.92 -13.18
N THR A 217 12.14 -17.13 -12.18
CA THR A 217 13.52 -16.67 -12.20
C THR A 217 14.49 -17.83 -12.38
N ALA A 218 15.66 -17.55 -12.93
CA ALA A 218 16.72 -18.51 -13.13
C ALA A 218 18.05 -17.98 -12.62
N TYR A 219 18.74 -18.76 -11.80
CA TYR A 219 20.12 -18.47 -11.45
C TYR A 219 21.01 -18.62 -12.68
N GLN A 220 21.90 -17.67 -12.89
CA GLN A 220 22.93 -17.74 -13.92
C GLN A 220 24.29 -17.28 -13.39
N LEU A 221 25.34 -17.87 -13.95
CA LEU A 221 26.72 -17.45 -13.74
C LEU A 221 27.28 -16.94 -15.08
N LYS A 222 27.42 -15.63 -15.21
CA LYS A 222 27.97 -15.00 -16.42
C LYS A 222 29.31 -14.32 -16.07
N ASP A 223 30.37 -14.72 -16.76
CA ASP A 223 31.73 -14.18 -16.52
C ASP A 223 32.17 -14.23 -15.04
N GLY A 224 31.82 -15.34 -14.37
CA GLY A 224 32.10 -15.54 -12.94
C GLY A 224 31.23 -14.72 -11.98
N LYS A 225 30.25 -13.95 -12.47
CA LYS A 225 29.33 -13.16 -11.65
C LYS A 225 27.96 -13.85 -11.55
N PRO A 226 27.49 -14.20 -10.34
CA PRO A 226 26.17 -14.75 -10.14
C PRO A 226 25.09 -13.65 -10.29
N SER A 227 23.96 -14.01 -10.91
CA SER A 227 22.80 -13.15 -11.04
C SER A 227 21.52 -13.98 -11.16
N ILE A 228 20.37 -13.34 -10.97
CA ILE A 228 19.05 -13.93 -11.13
C ILE A 228 18.40 -13.31 -12.38
N LEU A 229 18.14 -14.12 -13.37
CA LEU A 229 17.47 -13.72 -14.61
C LEU A 229 15.96 -13.83 -14.45
N ARG A 230 15.21 -12.81 -14.83
CA ARG A 230 13.74 -12.83 -14.93
C ARG A 230 13.36 -13.43 -16.30
N THR A 231 12.56 -14.49 -16.31
CA THR A 231 12.10 -15.16 -17.54
C THR A 231 10.68 -14.74 -17.90
N ALA A 232 10.28 -14.89 -19.17
CA ALA A 232 8.93 -14.53 -19.64
C ALA A 232 7.82 -15.48 -19.16
N LYS A 233 8.14 -16.48 -18.34
CA LYS A 233 7.17 -17.42 -17.82
C LYS A 233 6.58 -16.90 -16.52
N LEU A 234 5.26 -16.74 -16.46
CA LEU A 234 4.54 -16.42 -15.23
C LEU A 234 4.70 -17.58 -14.24
N ALA A 235 5.09 -17.28 -13.01
CA ALA A 235 5.20 -18.26 -11.94
C ALA A 235 3.90 -18.32 -11.11
N HIS A 236 3.34 -17.16 -10.77
CA HIS A 236 2.08 -17.01 -10.01
C HIS A 236 1.37 -15.74 -10.44
N ASN A 237 0.06 -15.79 -10.61
CA ASN A 237 -0.81 -14.64 -10.79
C ASN A 237 -1.52 -14.34 -9.46
N ASP A 238 -1.17 -13.22 -8.82
CA ASP A 238 -1.67 -12.86 -7.48
C ASP A 238 -2.94 -12.00 -7.54
N ASP A 239 -3.83 -12.28 -8.48
CA ASP A 239 -5.15 -11.64 -8.58
C ASP A 239 -6.26 -12.62 -8.26
N GLY A 240 -7.35 -12.12 -7.67
CA GLY A 240 -8.49 -12.94 -7.29
C GLY A 240 -8.12 -14.11 -6.36
N PRO A 241 -8.34 -15.38 -6.80
CA PRO A 241 -7.98 -16.57 -6.01
C PRO A 241 -6.47 -16.70 -5.70
N GLY A 242 -5.61 -16.11 -6.53
CA GLY A 242 -4.16 -16.13 -6.31
C GLY A 242 -3.75 -15.45 -5.01
N LYS A 243 -4.47 -14.40 -4.58
CA LYS A 243 -4.15 -13.67 -3.34
C LYS A 243 -4.19 -14.56 -2.09
N PRO A 244 -5.26 -15.30 -1.77
CA PRO A 244 -5.22 -16.22 -0.63
C PRO A 244 -4.23 -17.38 -0.79
N GLU A 245 -3.94 -17.85 -2.02
CA GLU A 245 -2.95 -18.88 -2.28
C GLU A 245 -1.54 -18.39 -1.92
N SER A 246 -1.18 -17.17 -2.31
CA SER A 246 0.11 -16.57 -1.98
C SER A 246 0.23 -16.21 -0.50
N ILE A 247 -0.84 -15.74 0.13
CA ILE A 247 -0.89 -15.51 1.59
C ILE A 247 -0.55 -16.81 2.33
N ASP A 248 -1.18 -17.92 1.96
CA ASP A 248 -0.91 -19.22 2.57
C ASP A 248 0.55 -19.66 2.34
N ALA A 249 1.03 -19.54 1.10
CA ALA A 249 2.37 -19.98 0.73
C ALA A 249 3.50 -19.15 1.38
N VAL A 250 3.31 -17.82 1.52
CA VAL A 250 4.37 -16.89 1.96
C VAL A 250 4.27 -16.58 3.45
N ILE A 251 3.06 -16.30 3.95
CA ILE A 251 2.84 -15.93 5.34
C ILE A 251 2.63 -17.18 6.21
N GLY A 252 1.97 -18.21 5.68
CA GLY A 252 1.62 -19.45 6.41
C GLY A 252 0.61 -19.21 7.55
N ARG A 253 -0.05 -18.07 7.56
CA ARG A 253 -1.07 -17.68 8.54
C ARG A 253 -2.20 -16.94 7.88
N ARG A 254 -3.42 -17.18 8.33
CA ARG A 254 -4.60 -16.44 7.87
C ARG A 254 -4.60 -15.04 8.50
N PRO A 255 -4.74 -13.97 7.69
CA PRO A 255 -4.82 -12.60 8.21
C PRO A 255 -6.01 -12.41 9.15
N ILE A 256 -5.90 -11.46 10.08
CA ILE A 256 -7.02 -11.01 10.90
C ILE A 256 -7.63 -9.71 10.38
N LEU A 257 -6.94 -9.03 9.46
CA LEU A 257 -7.39 -7.83 8.79
C LEU A 257 -7.00 -7.89 7.32
N ALA A 258 -7.93 -7.52 6.44
CA ALA A 258 -7.66 -7.35 5.00
C ALA A 258 -8.36 -6.10 4.47
N PHE A 259 -7.66 -5.36 3.60
CA PHE A 259 -8.20 -4.23 2.85
C PHE A 259 -7.97 -4.41 1.35
N GLY A 260 -8.99 -4.04 0.57
CA GLY A 260 -8.94 -3.98 -0.88
C GLY A 260 -9.88 -2.90 -1.40
N ASN A 261 -10.05 -2.81 -2.74
CA ASN A 261 -10.95 -1.84 -3.37
C ASN A 261 -11.71 -2.41 -4.58
N SER A 262 -11.42 -3.62 -5.00
CA SER A 262 -11.92 -4.18 -6.25
C SER A 262 -12.43 -5.63 -6.13
N ASP A 263 -13.03 -6.15 -7.22
CA ASP A 263 -13.42 -7.55 -7.32
C ASP A 263 -12.21 -8.52 -7.28
N GLY A 264 -11.01 -8.03 -7.61
CA GLY A 264 -9.75 -8.78 -7.48
C GLY A 264 -9.37 -9.11 -6.03
N ASP A 265 -9.95 -8.39 -5.05
CA ASP A 265 -9.68 -8.58 -3.62
C ASP A 265 -10.68 -9.52 -2.95
N LEU A 266 -11.76 -9.85 -3.65
CA LEU A 266 -12.89 -10.58 -3.05
C LEU A 266 -12.45 -11.84 -2.31
N GLN A 267 -11.61 -12.68 -2.94
CA GLN A 267 -11.17 -13.94 -2.34
C GLN A 267 -10.23 -13.74 -1.14
N MET A 268 -9.39 -12.70 -1.16
CA MET A 268 -8.58 -12.32 -0.01
C MET A 268 -9.44 -11.89 1.18
N LEU A 269 -10.47 -11.10 0.95
CA LEU A 269 -11.44 -10.68 1.96
C LEU A 269 -12.24 -11.88 2.49
N GLN A 270 -12.73 -12.75 1.61
CA GLN A 270 -13.43 -13.99 1.97
C GLN A 270 -12.54 -14.93 2.80
N TRP A 271 -11.28 -15.10 2.38
CA TRP A 271 -10.31 -15.93 3.09
C TRP A 271 -10.06 -15.40 4.50
N THR A 272 -9.89 -14.09 4.66
CA THR A 272 -9.74 -13.44 5.96
C THR A 272 -11.00 -13.62 6.82
N ALA A 273 -12.18 -13.37 6.25
CA ALA A 273 -13.46 -13.48 6.94
C ALA A 273 -13.76 -14.90 7.45
N ALA A 274 -13.30 -15.94 6.74
CA ALA A 274 -13.51 -17.34 7.10
C ALA A 274 -12.64 -17.83 8.27
N GLY A 275 -11.76 -16.98 8.83
CA GLY A 275 -10.96 -17.30 10.01
C GLY A 275 -11.80 -17.36 11.29
N THR A 276 -11.24 -17.99 12.33
CA THR A 276 -11.84 -18.01 13.68
C THR A 276 -11.52 -16.74 14.46
N GLY A 277 -12.40 -16.35 15.38
CA GLY A 277 -12.26 -15.12 16.18
C GLY A 277 -12.60 -13.84 15.40
N LYS A 278 -12.29 -12.71 15.99
CA LYS A 278 -12.63 -11.39 15.41
C LYS A 278 -11.78 -11.11 14.16
N ARG A 279 -12.42 -10.67 13.09
CA ARG A 279 -11.81 -10.37 11.79
C ARG A 279 -12.30 -9.01 11.29
N PHE A 280 -11.47 -8.36 10.48
CA PHE A 280 -11.82 -7.09 9.86
C PHE A 280 -11.59 -7.15 8.34
N MET A 281 -12.62 -6.84 7.59
CA MET A 281 -12.59 -6.72 6.14
C MET A 281 -12.98 -5.29 5.78
N GLY A 282 -12.08 -4.56 5.14
CA GLY A 282 -12.27 -3.20 4.66
C GLY A 282 -12.27 -3.15 3.13
N LEU A 283 -13.14 -2.32 2.58
CA LEU A 283 -13.24 -2.11 1.15
C LEU A 283 -13.29 -0.61 0.87
N VAL A 284 -12.26 -0.09 0.20
CA VAL A 284 -12.22 1.31 -0.23
C VAL A 284 -13.16 1.47 -1.41
N HIS A 285 -14.17 2.33 -1.28
CA HIS A 285 -15.09 2.71 -2.35
C HIS A 285 -14.73 4.10 -2.86
N HIS A 286 -14.28 4.19 -4.09
CA HIS A 286 -13.86 5.42 -4.73
C HIS A 286 -15.09 6.24 -5.15
N THR A 287 -15.42 7.24 -4.33
CA THR A 287 -16.61 8.09 -4.51
C THR A 287 -16.27 9.56 -4.75
N ASP A 288 -14.98 9.95 -4.66
CA ASP A 288 -14.54 11.33 -4.72
C ASP A 288 -14.02 11.75 -6.10
N ALA A 289 -14.95 12.03 -7.02
CA ALA A 289 -14.62 12.53 -8.36
C ALA A 289 -13.85 13.86 -8.36
N LYS A 290 -13.92 14.65 -7.29
CA LYS A 290 -13.32 15.97 -7.20
C LYS A 290 -11.84 15.91 -6.82
N ARG A 291 -11.51 15.18 -5.75
CA ARG A 291 -10.15 15.11 -5.21
C ARG A 291 -9.34 13.98 -5.84
N GLU A 292 -10.02 12.85 -6.17
CA GLU A 292 -9.43 11.66 -6.77
C GLU A 292 -10.22 11.25 -8.03
N TRP A 293 -10.89 10.12 -8.06
CA TRP A 293 -11.84 9.65 -9.07
C TRP A 293 -13.04 9.00 -8.39
N ALA A 294 -14.19 8.99 -9.10
CA ALA A 294 -15.32 8.18 -8.66
C ALA A 294 -15.55 7.06 -9.69
N TYR A 295 -15.44 5.84 -9.23
CA TYR A 295 -15.63 4.64 -10.04
C TYR A 295 -16.00 3.43 -9.20
N ASP A 296 -16.71 2.48 -9.80
CA ASP A 296 -17.09 1.21 -9.18
C ASP A 296 -17.42 0.15 -10.25
N ARG A 297 -18.69 -0.23 -10.40
CA ARG A 297 -19.16 -1.39 -11.18
C ARG A 297 -18.83 -1.38 -12.66
N GLN A 298 -18.72 -0.21 -13.27
CA GLN A 298 -18.50 -0.03 -14.71
C GLN A 298 -17.05 0.27 -15.06
N SER A 299 -16.17 0.41 -14.07
CA SER A 299 -14.76 0.70 -14.31
C SER A 299 -14.06 -0.46 -15.00
N GLN A 300 -13.11 -0.14 -15.88
CA GLN A 300 -12.16 -1.12 -16.45
C GLN A 300 -10.93 -1.31 -15.54
N VAL A 301 -10.60 -0.30 -14.73
CA VAL A 301 -9.53 -0.30 -13.75
C VAL A 301 -10.16 -0.23 -12.37
N GLY A 302 -9.83 -1.14 -11.47
CA GLY A 302 -10.39 -1.16 -10.12
C GLY A 302 -11.90 -1.44 -10.10
N LYS A 303 -12.39 -2.37 -10.94
CA LYS A 303 -13.81 -2.71 -10.97
C LYS A 303 -14.28 -3.23 -9.61
N LEU A 304 -15.29 -2.58 -9.03
CA LEU A 304 -15.89 -2.93 -7.76
C LEU A 304 -17.39 -3.23 -7.95
N ASP A 305 -17.74 -4.48 -8.13
CA ASP A 305 -19.10 -4.95 -8.40
C ASP A 305 -19.53 -6.05 -7.43
N LYS A 306 -18.99 -7.26 -7.58
CA LYS A 306 -19.30 -8.42 -6.75
C LYS A 306 -18.82 -8.24 -5.31
N ALA A 307 -17.62 -7.71 -5.13
CA ALA A 307 -17.08 -7.47 -3.79
C ALA A 307 -17.90 -6.43 -3.03
N LEU A 308 -18.44 -5.40 -3.71
CA LEU A 308 -19.34 -4.42 -3.10
C LEU A 308 -20.65 -5.05 -2.61
N ASP A 309 -21.24 -5.94 -3.41
CA ASP A 309 -22.49 -6.62 -3.03
C ASP A 309 -22.25 -7.59 -1.87
N GLU A 310 -21.14 -8.33 -1.89
CA GLU A 310 -20.80 -9.24 -0.80
C GLU A 310 -20.47 -8.48 0.49
N ALA A 311 -19.71 -7.37 0.40
CA ALA A 311 -19.42 -6.51 1.55
C ALA A 311 -20.70 -6.00 2.21
N LYS A 312 -21.68 -5.53 1.42
CA LYS A 312 -22.98 -5.11 1.93
C LYS A 312 -23.74 -6.25 2.59
N SER A 313 -23.77 -7.42 1.96
CA SER A 313 -24.51 -8.58 2.47
C SER A 313 -23.94 -9.17 3.75
N ARG A 314 -22.61 -9.08 3.93
CA ARG A 314 -21.88 -9.60 5.09
C ARG A 314 -21.59 -8.55 6.17
N GLY A 315 -21.95 -7.29 5.94
CA GLY A 315 -21.66 -6.20 6.87
C GLY A 315 -20.16 -5.89 7.00
N TRP A 316 -19.38 -6.06 5.92
CA TRP A 316 -17.99 -5.61 5.89
C TRP A 316 -17.92 -4.08 5.86
N THR A 317 -16.82 -3.52 6.34
CA THR A 317 -16.63 -2.07 6.35
C THR A 317 -16.39 -1.57 4.93
N ILE A 318 -17.28 -0.72 4.44
CA ILE A 318 -17.13 -0.03 3.15
C ILE A 318 -16.78 1.42 3.44
N VAL A 319 -15.57 1.80 3.05
CA VAL A 319 -15.04 3.15 3.27
C VAL A 319 -15.46 4.04 2.10
N ASP A 320 -16.41 4.93 2.30
CA ASP A 320 -16.76 5.96 1.32
C ASP A 320 -15.69 7.05 1.32
N MET A 321 -14.85 7.07 0.27
CA MET A 321 -13.70 7.98 0.21
C MET A 321 -14.10 9.45 0.35
N ALA A 322 -15.19 9.88 -0.29
CA ALA A 322 -15.62 11.28 -0.26
C ALA A 322 -16.12 11.70 1.14
N ALA A 323 -16.83 10.81 1.81
CA ALA A 323 -17.44 11.10 3.11
C ALA A 323 -16.47 10.88 4.30
N GLU A 324 -15.61 9.86 4.22
CA GLU A 324 -14.84 9.41 5.37
C GLU A 324 -13.37 9.81 5.37
N TRP A 325 -12.82 10.28 4.25
CA TRP A 325 -11.45 10.78 4.19
C TRP A 325 -11.42 12.31 4.17
N ARG A 326 -10.87 12.91 5.21
CA ARG A 326 -10.66 14.36 5.33
C ARG A 326 -9.59 14.83 4.36
N ARG A 327 -8.54 14.03 4.16
CA ARG A 327 -7.40 14.26 3.29
C ARG A 327 -7.17 13.02 2.44
N ILE A 328 -6.91 13.18 1.14
CA ILE A 328 -6.62 12.05 0.24
C ILE A 328 -5.11 11.82 0.16
N TYR A 329 -4.35 12.84 -0.21
CA TYR A 329 -2.92 12.71 -0.49
C TYR A 329 -2.04 13.47 0.51
N PRO A 330 -0.80 12.99 0.79
CA PRO A 330 0.14 13.68 1.69
C PRO A 330 0.46 15.11 1.29
N PHE A 331 0.45 15.42 -0.02
CA PHE A 331 0.75 16.75 -0.54
C PHE A 331 -0.41 17.75 -0.48
N GLU A 332 -1.61 17.32 -0.11
CA GLU A 332 -2.71 18.26 0.12
C GLU A 332 -2.42 19.10 1.36
N ALA A 333 -2.72 20.39 1.29
CA ALA A 333 -2.57 21.27 2.44
C ALA A 333 -3.39 20.74 3.63
N ALA A 334 -2.82 20.78 4.83
CA ALA A 334 -3.58 20.52 6.04
C ALA A 334 -4.73 21.55 6.13
N THR A 335 -5.95 21.08 6.34
CA THR A 335 -7.07 21.99 6.59
C THR A 335 -6.82 22.76 7.90
N PRO A 336 -7.24 24.03 8.02
CA PRO A 336 -6.96 24.88 9.21
C PRO A 336 -7.33 24.25 10.56
N GLU A 337 -8.20 23.24 10.59
CA GLU A 337 -8.58 22.49 11.81
C GLU A 337 -7.52 21.48 12.29
N GLN A 338 -6.45 21.25 11.52
CA GLN A 338 -5.36 20.30 11.88
C GLN A 338 -4.20 20.96 12.64
N VAL A 339 -4.29 22.27 12.95
CA VAL A 339 -3.21 23.08 13.56
C VAL A 339 -3.56 23.52 14.99
N GLN A 340 -4.58 22.93 15.64
CA GLN A 340 -4.92 23.24 17.04
C GLN A 340 -4.46 22.16 18.01
#